data_b8e710b6df69850b5b719897ef9a337a
#
_entry.id   b8e710b6df69850b5b719897ef9a337a
#
_cell.length_a   1.000
_cell.length_b   1.000
_cell.length_c   1.000
_cell.angle_alpha   90.00
_cell.angle_beta   90.00
_cell.angle_gamma   90.00
#
_symmetry.space_group_name_H-M   'P 1'
#
loop_
_entity.id
_entity.type
_entity.pdbx_description
1 polymer ?
#
loop_
_entity_poly.entity_id
_entity_poly.type
_entity_poly.pdbx_seq_one_letter_code
_entity_poly.pdbx_strand_id
1 'polypeptide(L)'
;MFTRRTFLSSTVGAAASTVLGGTYGSRGVLADEPREDARIKDIQVVSLRDKGSKGRGRSYLEITTRGGTCGLSGELFMDTPRKLGELRPRLLKALEGRDPSSRDIDSVWMWNTLYADKPLDSYANGIDPLTRDKIWGTRRKARHTPTGTAMMAISGVDNALWDLRGKLAKLPVYRLLGGTRQSLSVYLSLTPSADLKETARRARSYFDQGFTAQKWFLRHGPPEGEEGFKFNVGVVESLRTELGPKARLMFDFAVGQRGRCDWDVPYAVRVAKAIEPFAPHWLEEPFSPEEIESYAKLHGETGISLATGEHTYSRWNVKPFLDRKLIRFVQSDPEWCGGLSEWLQVAALVRQYEGVCLIPHGHNVLAAANGVASQPESLCPMIEYGIPFTKDRQAQQTRVLFPKAGRLEMPTEPGLGPGIAWDRIEHEIYHA
;
A
#
# COMPACT_ATOMS: atom_id res chain seq x y z
N MET A 1 -32.46 19.68 -33.77
CA MET A 1 -33.02 19.15 -32.53
C MET A 1 -32.67 17.67 -32.47
N PHE A 2 -31.47 17.33 -32.03
CA PHE A 2 -31.03 15.93 -31.91
C PHE A 2 -30.81 15.65 -30.40
N THR A 3 -31.58 14.69 -29.90
CA THR A 3 -31.61 14.30 -28.50
C THR A 3 -30.40 13.46 -28.13
N ARG A 4 -29.71 13.85 -27.03
CA ARG A 4 -28.55 13.24 -26.41
C ARG A 4 -28.85 11.87 -25.75
N ARG A 5 -29.30 10.86 -26.44
CA ARG A 5 -29.64 9.56 -25.80
C ARG A 5 -29.20 8.28 -26.53
N THR A 6 -28.26 8.33 -27.48
CA THR A 6 -27.92 7.12 -28.25
C THR A 6 -26.44 6.88 -28.46
N PHE A 7 -25.55 7.28 -27.52
CA PHE A 7 -24.11 7.06 -27.74
C PHE A 7 -23.32 6.49 -26.52
N LEU A 8 -24.00 5.75 -25.64
CA LEU A 8 -23.29 5.15 -24.47
C LEU A 8 -23.66 3.67 -24.22
N SER A 9 -24.03 2.88 -25.23
CA SER A 9 -24.36 1.49 -24.98
C SER A 9 -23.66 0.43 -25.83
N SER A 10 -22.58 0.74 -26.55
CA SER A 10 -22.03 -0.30 -27.46
C SER A 10 -20.50 -0.51 -27.46
N THR A 11 -19.71 0.07 -26.57
CA THR A 11 -18.25 -0.14 -26.61
C THR A 11 -17.55 -0.44 -25.26
N VAL A 12 -18.27 -0.60 -24.16
CA VAL A 12 -17.65 -0.95 -22.86
C VAL A 12 -17.88 -2.43 -22.49
N GLY A 13 -18.69 -3.16 -23.24
CA GLY A 13 -19.09 -4.55 -22.93
C GLY A 13 -18.12 -5.65 -23.41
N ALA A 14 -17.18 -5.37 -24.30
CA ALA A 14 -16.40 -6.43 -24.96
C ALA A 14 -14.96 -6.60 -24.48
N ALA A 15 -14.37 -5.63 -23.78
CA ALA A 15 -12.97 -5.72 -23.34
C ALA A 15 -12.78 -6.26 -21.91
N ALA A 16 -13.82 -6.27 -21.08
CA ALA A 16 -13.73 -6.74 -19.70
C ALA A 16 -13.98 -8.25 -19.54
N SER A 17 -14.57 -8.89 -20.54
CA SER A 17 -14.95 -10.32 -20.46
C SER A 17 -13.88 -11.30 -20.94
N THR A 18 -12.84 -10.84 -21.63
CA THR A 18 -11.83 -11.75 -22.22
C THR A 18 -10.60 -11.99 -21.32
N VAL A 19 -10.42 -11.28 -20.21
CA VAL A 19 -9.28 -11.49 -19.30
C VAL A 19 -9.65 -12.35 -18.09
N LEU A 20 -10.93 -12.60 -17.82
CA LEU A 20 -11.39 -13.49 -16.75
C LEU A 20 -12.09 -14.76 -17.27
N GLY A 21 -12.07 -14.99 -18.58
CA GLY A 21 -12.66 -16.16 -19.25
C GLY A 21 -11.71 -17.35 -19.40
N GLY A 22 -10.68 -17.48 -18.56
CA GLY A 22 -9.96 -18.74 -18.40
C GLY A 22 -10.91 -19.75 -17.80
N THR A 23 -11.47 -20.64 -18.65
CA THR A 23 -12.20 -21.82 -18.23
C THR A 23 -11.35 -22.64 -17.28
N TYR A 24 -11.60 -22.54 -15.98
CA TYR A 24 -11.13 -23.50 -15.00
C TYR A 24 -11.88 -24.84 -15.23
N GLY A 25 -11.47 -25.54 -16.26
CA GLY A 25 -11.78 -26.92 -16.50
C GLY A 25 -10.64 -27.79 -15.99
N SER A 26 -10.63 -28.10 -14.72
CA SER A 26 -10.05 -29.32 -14.19
C SER A 26 -10.87 -29.73 -12.97
N ARG A 27 -11.84 -30.62 -13.20
CA ARG A 27 -12.37 -31.48 -12.16
C ARG A 27 -11.23 -32.44 -11.75
N GLY A 28 -10.37 -31.97 -10.88
CA GLY A 28 -9.56 -32.86 -10.03
C GLY A 28 -10.49 -33.39 -8.95
N VAL A 29 -10.69 -34.70 -8.93
CA VAL A 29 -11.30 -35.40 -7.82
C VAL A 29 -10.42 -35.17 -6.60
N LEU A 30 -10.80 -34.18 -5.79
CA LEU A 30 -10.32 -34.04 -4.42
C LEU A 30 -11.23 -34.94 -3.58
N ALA A 31 -10.60 -35.88 -2.87
CA ALA A 31 -11.27 -36.77 -1.91
C ALA A 31 -12.17 -35.96 -0.96
N ASP A 32 -13.31 -36.54 -0.62
CA ASP A 32 -14.28 -36.05 0.36
C ASP A 32 -13.69 -35.97 1.77
N GLU A 33 -12.80 -35.03 2.03
CA GLU A 33 -12.67 -34.53 3.39
C GLU A 33 -13.86 -33.63 3.68
N PRO A 34 -14.50 -33.71 4.86
CA PRO A 34 -15.61 -32.83 5.21
C PRO A 34 -15.13 -31.36 5.06
N ARG A 35 -15.70 -30.64 4.11
CA ARG A 35 -15.34 -29.24 3.89
C ARG A 35 -15.67 -28.48 5.18
N GLU A 36 -14.64 -27.90 5.77
CA GLU A 36 -14.79 -26.97 6.90
C GLU A 36 -15.88 -25.95 6.58
N ASP A 37 -16.72 -25.61 7.56
CA ASP A 37 -17.73 -24.55 7.40
C ASP A 37 -17.03 -23.18 7.26
N ALA A 38 -16.82 -22.78 6.01
CA ALA A 38 -16.12 -21.55 5.64
C ALA A 38 -16.88 -20.27 5.97
N ARG A 39 -18.16 -20.34 6.38
CA ARG A 39 -18.96 -19.15 6.68
C ARG A 39 -18.35 -18.37 7.84
N ILE A 40 -18.25 -17.06 7.66
CA ILE A 40 -17.73 -16.12 8.67
C ILE A 40 -18.58 -16.23 9.94
N LYS A 41 -17.92 -16.39 11.08
CA LYS A 41 -18.50 -16.47 12.42
C LYS A 41 -18.32 -15.18 13.18
N ASP A 42 -17.11 -14.63 13.17
CA ASP A 42 -16.76 -13.47 13.97
C ASP A 42 -15.65 -12.62 13.31
N ILE A 43 -15.61 -11.36 13.73
CA ILE A 43 -14.63 -10.37 13.32
C ILE A 43 -14.21 -9.60 14.56
N GLN A 44 -12.91 -9.57 14.85
CA GLN A 44 -12.40 -8.88 16.04
C GLN A 44 -11.13 -8.08 15.71
N VAL A 45 -10.93 -6.98 16.41
CA VAL A 45 -9.62 -6.35 16.52
C VAL A 45 -8.90 -7.01 17.69
N VAL A 46 -7.71 -7.50 17.43
CA VAL A 46 -6.92 -8.22 18.43
C VAL A 46 -5.58 -7.52 18.64
N SER A 47 -5.07 -7.60 19.86
CA SER A 47 -3.74 -7.15 20.24
C SER A 47 -2.86 -8.36 20.48
N LEU A 48 -1.77 -8.46 19.73
CA LEU A 48 -0.79 -9.54 19.84
C LEU A 48 0.47 -8.99 20.49
N ARG A 49 0.97 -9.69 21.51
CA ARG A 49 2.14 -9.30 22.28
C ARG A 49 3.02 -10.51 22.57
N ASP A 50 4.33 -10.33 22.57
CA ASP A 50 5.24 -11.39 23.01
C ASP A 50 5.00 -11.68 24.50
N LYS A 51 4.91 -12.98 24.87
CA LYS A 51 4.70 -13.43 26.24
C LYS A 51 5.76 -12.85 27.18
N GLY A 52 5.28 -12.28 28.29
CA GLY A 52 6.13 -11.64 29.28
C GLY A 52 6.66 -10.25 28.90
N SER A 53 6.33 -9.72 27.72
CA SER A 53 6.64 -8.34 27.35
C SER A 53 5.74 -7.35 28.10
N LYS A 54 6.32 -6.26 28.59
CA LYS A 54 5.56 -5.13 29.17
C LYS A 54 5.20 -4.07 28.12
N GLY A 55 5.59 -4.26 26.87
CA GLY A 55 5.32 -3.34 25.77
C GLY A 55 3.86 -3.39 25.31
N ARG A 56 3.45 -2.36 24.57
CA ARG A 56 2.14 -2.34 23.90
C ARG A 56 2.12 -3.41 22.81
N GLY A 57 1.03 -4.20 22.77
CA GLY A 57 0.80 -5.16 21.69
C GLY A 57 0.60 -4.49 20.33
N ARG A 58 0.79 -5.23 19.26
CA ARG A 58 0.46 -4.83 17.89
C ARG A 58 -0.97 -5.25 17.57
N SER A 59 -1.70 -4.38 16.88
CA SER A 59 -3.11 -4.61 16.60
C SER A 59 -3.31 -5.18 15.19
N TYR A 60 -4.22 -6.15 15.08
CA TYR A 60 -4.62 -6.82 13.84
C TYR A 60 -6.13 -6.94 13.75
N LEU A 61 -6.68 -7.10 12.56
CA LEU A 61 -8.04 -7.57 12.39
C LEU A 61 -8.03 -9.07 12.17
N GLU A 62 -8.84 -9.77 12.96
CA GLU A 62 -9.05 -11.21 12.86
C GLU A 62 -10.45 -11.49 12.34
N ILE A 63 -10.57 -12.39 11.36
CA ILE A 63 -11.84 -12.89 10.83
C ILE A 63 -11.83 -14.40 10.99
N THR A 64 -12.78 -14.95 11.74
CA THR A 64 -12.86 -16.39 12.03
C THR A 64 -14.08 -17.00 11.38
N THR A 65 -13.92 -18.18 10.78
CA THR A 65 -15.01 -19.00 10.23
C THR A 65 -15.68 -19.87 11.29
N ARG A 66 -16.85 -20.44 10.96
CA ARG A 66 -17.53 -21.42 11.83
C ARG A 66 -16.71 -22.72 12.00
N GLY A 67 -15.93 -23.08 10.98
CA GLY A 67 -15.01 -24.21 11.05
C GLY A 67 -13.74 -23.95 11.85
N GLY A 68 -13.44 -22.70 12.23
CA GLY A 68 -12.31 -22.35 13.07
C GLY A 68 -11.12 -21.77 12.30
N THR A 69 -11.13 -21.75 10.98
CA THR A 69 -10.06 -21.08 10.22
C THR A 69 -10.09 -19.58 10.46
N CYS A 70 -8.91 -19.01 10.69
CA CYS A 70 -8.72 -17.59 11.01
C CYS A 70 -7.88 -16.89 9.95
N GLY A 71 -8.38 -15.75 9.44
CA GLY A 71 -7.65 -14.82 8.58
C GLY A 71 -7.23 -13.58 9.37
N LEU A 72 -6.00 -13.11 9.13
CA LEU A 72 -5.45 -11.92 9.79
C LEU A 72 -5.07 -10.86 8.76
N SER A 73 -5.32 -9.59 9.11
CA SER A 73 -4.75 -8.44 8.40
C SER A 73 -3.23 -8.37 8.61
N GLY A 74 -2.57 -7.42 7.91
CA GLY A 74 -1.31 -6.88 8.39
C GLY A 74 -1.47 -6.13 9.71
N GLU A 75 -0.36 -5.67 10.31
CA GLU A 75 -0.40 -4.79 11.48
C GLU A 75 -1.19 -3.52 11.15
N LEU A 76 -2.19 -3.22 11.95
CA LEU A 76 -3.03 -2.03 11.79
C LEU A 76 -2.30 -0.78 12.22
N PHE A 77 -2.33 0.23 11.36
CA PHE A 77 -1.56 1.46 11.53
C PHE A 77 -2.39 2.63 12.08
N MET A 78 -1.75 3.56 12.78
CA MET A 78 -2.37 4.77 13.36
C MET A 78 -3.60 4.45 14.22
N ASP A 79 -4.73 5.12 13.94
CA ASP A 79 -6.01 5.02 14.64
C ASP A 79 -6.93 3.90 14.08
N THR A 80 -6.41 3.11 13.15
CA THR A 80 -7.18 2.04 12.47
C THR A 80 -7.77 1.01 13.43
N PRO A 81 -7.07 0.55 14.49
CA PRO A 81 -7.64 -0.39 15.45
C PRO A 81 -8.90 0.15 16.12
N ARG A 82 -8.87 1.40 16.61
CA ARG A 82 -10.04 2.06 17.21
C ARG A 82 -11.18 2.20 16.19
N LYS A 83 -10.84 2.62 14.96
CA LYS A 83 -11.84 2.78 13.89
C LYS A 83 -12.53 1.47 13.54
N LEU A 84 -11.80 0.37 13.46
CA LEU A 84 -12.34 -0.97 13.23
C LEU A 84 -13.19 -1.45 14.40
N GLY A 85 -12.78 -1.15 15.65
CA GLY A 85 -13.60 -1.43 16.83
C GLY A 85 -14.96 -0.75 16.74
N GLU A 86 -15.00 0.54 16.37
CA GLU A 86 -16.25 1.29 16.15
C GLU A 86 -17.13 0.70 15.03
N LEU A 87 -16.50 0.19 13.97
CA LEU A 87 -17.18 -0.38 12.80
C LEU A 87 -17.57 -1.85 12.98
N ARG A 88 -17.02 -2.55 13.99
CA ARG A 88 -17.23 -3.98 14.21
C ARG A 88 -18.70 -4.43 14.17
N PRO A 89 -19.66 -3.78 14.84
CA PRO A 89 -21.06 -4.23 14.81
C PRO A 89 -21.64 -4.22 13.39
N ARG A 90 -21.25 -3.25 12.56
CA ARG A 90 -21.68 -3.14 11.17
C ARG A 90 -21.00 -4.19 10.29
N LEU A 91 -19.69 -4.38 10.48
CA LEU A 91 -18.92 -5.41 9.80
C LEU A 91 -19.48 -6.81 10.09
N LEU A 92 -19.73 -7.11 11.36
CA LEU A 92 -20.27 -8.39 11.76
C LEU A 92 -21.66 -8.61 11.15
N LYS A 93 -22.57 -7.64 11.26
CA LYS A 93 -23.91 -7.71 10.66
C LYS A 93 -23.84 -7.94 9.14
N ALA A 94 -22.85 -7.38 8.47
CA ALA A 94 -22.70 -7.46 7.02
C ALA A 94 -22.03 -8.75 6.53
N LEU A 95 -21.12 -9.32 7.33
CA LEU A 95 -20.25 -10.43 6.91
C LEU A 95 -20.59 -11.76 7.58
N GLU A 96 -21.23 -11.76 8.77
CA GLU A 96 -21.59 -13.00 9.47
C GLU A 96 -22.44 -13.93 8.58
N GLY A 97 -22.07 -15.20 8.56
CA GLY A 97 -22.71 -16.22 7.74
C GLY A 97 -22.39 -16.18 6.26
N ARG A 98 -21.64 -15.18 5.76
CA ARG A 98 -21.21 -15.15 4.36
C ARG A 98 -20.00 -16.07 4.12
N ASP A 99 -19.91 -16.53 2.90
CA ASP A 99 -18.72 -17.22 2.40
C ASP A 99 -17.66 -16.17 2.01
N PRO A 100 -16.46 -16.20 2.61
CA PRO A 100 -15.40 -15.24 2.30
C PRO A 100 -14.89 -15.35 0.86
N SER A 101 -15.14 -16.46 0.16
CA SER A 101 -14.80 -16.63 -1.26
C SER A 101 -15.75 -15.87 -2.21
N SER A 102 -16.86 -15.34 -1.71
CA SER A 102 -17.83 -14.59 -2.51
C SER A 102 -17.18 -13.37 -3.18
N ARG A 103 -17.38 -13.24 -4.50
CA ARG A 103 -16.78 -12.19 -5.33
C ARG A 103 -17.43 -10.81 -5.15
N ASP A 104 -18.59 -10.76 -4.53
CA ASP A 104 -19.33 -9.53 -4.23
C ASP A 104 -18.79 -8.81 -2.97
N ILE A 105 -17.91 -9.45 -2.20
CA ILE A 105 -17.21 -8.84 -1.07
C ILE A 105 -15.90 -8.24 -1.59
N ASP A 106 -15.97 -7.06 -2.17
CA ASP A 106 -14.83 -6.28 -2.65
C ASP A 106 -14.72 -4.93 -1.92
N SER A 107 -13.71 -4.13 -2.26
CA SER A 107 -13.47 -2.82 -1.65
C SER A 107 -14.64 -1.85 -1.85
N VAL A 108 -15.33 -1.90 -2.99
CA VAL A 108 -16.49 -1.04 -3.29
C VAL A 108 -17.67 -1.45 -2.43
N TRP A 109 -17.92 -2.77 -2.31
CA TRP A 109 -18.97 -3.29 -1.43
C TRP A 109 -18.70 -2.92 0.02
N MET A 110 -17.46 -3.11 0.50
CA MET A 110 -17.07 -2.74 1.86
C MET A 110 -17.24 -1.24 2.10
N TRP A 111 -16.81 -0.42 1.15
CA TRP A 111 -17.01 1.02 1.21
C TRP A 111 -18.48 1.38 1.39
N ASN A 112 -19.35 0.89 0.51
CA ASN A 112 -20.80 1.16 0.58
C ASN A 112 -21.41 0.65 1.88
N THR A 113 -20.99 -0.54 2.33
CA THR A 113 -21.54 -1.17 3.55
C THR A 113 -21.13 -0.44 4.82
N LEU A 114 -19.88 0.02 4.90
CA LEU A 114 -19.32 0.60 6.12
C LEU A 114 -19.60 2.09 6.26
N TYR A 115 -19.67 2.80 5.14
CA TYR A 115 -19.72 4.26 5.13
C TYR A 115 -20.96 4.87 4.48
N ALA A 116 -21.79 4.11 3.77
CA ALA A 116 -22.92 4.65 3.03
C ALA A 116 -24.06 5.25 3.90
N ASP A 117 -24.22 4.78 5.13
CA ASP A 117 -25.37 5.21 5.97
C ASP A 117 -25.19 6.54 6.70
N LYS A 118 -24.07 7.21 6.62
CA LYS A 118 -23.89 8.48 7.34
C LYS A 118 -23.11 9.57 6.61
N PRO A 119 -22.05 9.31 5.88
CA PRO A 119 -21.31 10.39 5.25
C PRO A 119 -21.80 10.74 3.87
N LEU A 120 -22.34 9.78 3.11
CA LEU A 120 -22.80 10.03 1.74
C LEU A 120 -24.09 10.85 1.69
N ASP A 121 -25.00 10.67 2.64
CA ASP A 121 -26.17 11.53 2.73
C ASP A 121 -25.81 12.98 3.00
N SER A 122 -24.79 13.24 3.80
CA SER A 122 -24.27 14.59 3.99
C SER A 122 -23.47 15.12 2.80
N TYR A 123 -23.01 14.24 1.89
CA TYR A 123 -22.26 14.62 0.69
C TYR A 123 -23.12 14.63 -0.58
N ALA A 124 -24.09 13.72 -0.69
CA ALA A 124 -24.97 13.61 -1.86
C ALA A 124 -26.11 14.64 -1.86
N ASN A 125 -26.54 15.08 -0.68
CA ASN A 125 -27.66 16.02 -0.54
C ASN A 125 -27.24 17.49 -0.43
N GLY A 126 -26.03 17.83 -0.89
CA GLY A 126 -25.56 19.20 -0.89
C GLY A 126 -25.27 19.72 0.53
N ILE A 127 -24.02 19.82 0.87
CA ILE A 127 -23.59 20.46 2.13
C ILE A 127 -24.15 21.88 2.10
N ASP A 128 -25.02 22.19 3.05
CA ASP A 128 -25.44 23.55 3.30
C ASP A 128 -24.20 24.47 3.35
N PRO A 129 -24.12 25.47 2.46
CA PRO A 129 -23.00 26.40 2.44
C PRO A 129 -22.75 27.09 3.77
N LEU A 130 -23.79 27.24 4.62
CA LEU A 130 -23.72 27.88 5.92
C LEU A 130 -23.12 27.00 7.02
N THR A 131 -23.16 25.67 6.86
CA THR A 131 -22.50 24.72 7.77
C THR A 131 -21.11 24.35 7.27
N ARG A 132 -20.74 24.80 6.08
CA ARG A 132 -19.47 24.52 5.40
C ARG A 132 -18.26 24.82 6.28
N ASP A 133 -18.26 25.90 7.03
CA ASP A 133 -17.12 26.31 7.87
C ASP A 133 -17.04 25.54 9.19
N LYS A 134 -18.16 25.14 9.77
CA LYS A 134 -18.19 24.26 10.96
C LYS A 134 -17.74 22.83 10.63
N ILE A 135 -18.02 22.38 9.41
CA ILE A 135 -17.53 21.10 8.88
C ILE A 135 -16.06 21.21 8.48
N TRP A 136 -15.53 22.40 8.12
CA TRP A 136 -14.12 22.55 7.75
C TRP A 136 -13.14 22.30 8.90
N GLY A 137 -13.46 22.58 10.13
CA GLY A 137 -12.63 22.19 11.30
C GLY A 137 -12.54 20.67 11.48
N THR A 138 -13.62 19.96 11.13
CA THR A 138 -13.68 18.49 11.01
C THR A 138 -13.26 17.99 9.62
N ARG A 139 -13.14 18.86 8.63
CA ARG A 139 -12.87 18.55 7.22
C ARG A 139 -11.47 18.03 6.94
N ARG A 140 -10.46 18.34 7.73
CA ARG A 140 -9.19 17.61 7.62
C ARG A 140 -9.42 16.11 7.84
N LYS A 141 -10.34 15.74 8.74
CA LYS A 141 -10.77 14.36 8.94
C LYS A 141 -11.75 13.86 7.85
N ALA A 142 -12.63 14.71 7.32
CA ALA A 142 -13.65 14.33 6.34
C ALA A 142 -13.18 14.38 4.88
N ARG A 143 -12.16 15.16 4.54
CA ARG A 143 -11.47 15.08 3.24
C ARG A 143 -10.78 13.74 3.00
N HIS A 144 -10.54 13.01 4.06
CA HIS A 144 -9.90 11.70 4.03
C HIS A 144 -10.91 10.54 4.07
N THR A 145 -12.17 10.77 3.72
CA THR A 145 -13.19 9.76 3.50
C THR A 145 -13.55 9.77 2.00
N PRO A 146 -13.19 8.80 1.22
CA PRO A 146 -12.62 7.48 1.45
C PRO A 146 -11.07 7.40 1.53
N THR A 147 -10.43 8.20 2.28
CA THR A 147 -8.97 8.29 2.37
C THR A 147 -8.51 8.12 3.82
N GLY A 148 -7.21 8.06 4.05
CA GLY A 148 -6.62 7.95 5.38
C GLY A 148 -7.13 6.75 6.17
N THR A 149 -7.35 6.92 7.46
CA THR A 149 -7.72 5.84 8.41
C THR A 149 -8.95 5.03 7.98
N ALA A 150 -9.89 5.65 7.25
CA ALA A 150 -11.06 4.94 6.74
C ALA A 150 -10.71 3.89 5.68
N MET A 151 -9.85 4.26 4.73
CA MET A 151 -9.36 3.31 3.72
C MET A 151 -8.40 2.29 4.32
N MET A 152 -7.58 2.66 5.28
CA MET A 152 -6.74 1.72 6.03
C MET A 152 -7.59 0.68 6.78
N ALA A 153 -8.74 1.08 7.34
CA ALA A 153 -9.67 0.15 7.97
C ALA A 153 -10.28 -0.84 6.96
N ILE A 154 -10.69 -0.37 5.77
CA ILE A 154 -11.14 -1.24 4.67
C ILE A 154 -10.01 -2.18 4.24
N SER A 155 -8.78 -1.67 4.13
CA SER A 155 -7.60 -2.50 3.79
C SER A 155 -7.41 -3.64 4.78
N GLY A 156 -7.54 -3.35 6.08
CA GLY A 156 -7.45 -4.39 7.12
C GLY A 156 -8.48 -5.50 6.92
N VAL A 157 -9.74 -5.15 6.63
CA VAL A 157 -10.79 -6.14 6.37
C VAL A 157 -10.49 -6.96 5.11
N ASP A 158 -10.15 -6.28 4.01
CA ASP A 158 -9.88 -6.94 2.72
C ASP A 158 -8.68 -7.88 2.80
N ASN A 159 -7.59 -7.44 3.42
CA ASN A 159 -6.37 -8.24 3.56
C ASN A 159 -6.62 -9.46 4.48
N ALA A 160 -7.39 -9.32 5.57
CA ALA A 160 -7.79 -10.45 6.41
C ALA A 160 -8.67 -11.47 5.64
N LEU A 161 -9.58 -10.99 4.77
CA LEU A 161 -10.36 -11.86 3.90
C LEU A 161 -9.49 -12.57 2.87
N TRP A 162 -8.48 -11.91 2.29
CA TRP A 162 -7.53 -12.56 1.38
C TRP A 162 -6.69 -13.62 2.08
N ASP A 163 -6.21 -13.34 3.28
CA ASP A 163 -5.50 -14.32 4.10
C ASP A 163 -6.37 -15.55 4.40
N LEU A 164 -7.62 -15.32 4.79
CA LEU A 164 -8.61 -16.37 5.01
C LEU A 164 -8.87 -17.22 3.76
N ARG A 165 -9.09 -16.54 2.59
CA ARG A 165 -9.29 -17.23 1.30
C ARG A 165 -8.10 -18.13 0.94
N GLY A 166 -6.87 -17.63 1.12
CA GLY A 166 -5.67 -18.42 0.88
C GLY A 166 -5.57 -19.63 1.80
N LYS A 167 -5.89 -19.48 3.08
CA LYS A 167 -5.89 -20.58 4.08
C LYS A 167 -6.94 -21.64 3.78
N LEU A 168 -8.17 -21.23 3.47
CA LEU A 168 -9.25 -22.15 3.06
C LEU A 168 -8.93 -22.91 1.77
N ALA A 169 -8.26 -22.24 0.83
CA ALA A 169 -7.79 -22.84 -0.42
C ALA A 169 -6.50 -23.67 -0.24
N LYS A 170 -5.85 -23.62 0.92
CA LYS A 170 -4.53 -24.21 1.21
C LYS A 170 -3.44 -23.73 0.23
N LEU A 171 -3.52 -22.47 -0.20
CA LEU A 171 -2.61 -21.83 -1.16
C LEU A 171 -2.12 -20.47 -0.68
N PRO A 172 -0.88 -20.08 -1.01
CA PRO A 172 -0.47 -18.68 -0.91
C PRO A 172 -1.36 -17.80 -1.79
N VAL A 173 -1.67 -16.60 -1.33
CA VAL A 173 -2.61 -15.70 -2.04
C VAL A 173 -2.12 -15.37 -3.45
N TYR A 174 -0.82 -15.15 -3.66
CA TYR A 174 -0.34 -14.88 -5.01
C TYR A 174 -0.61 -16.04 -6.00
N ARG A 175 -0.59 -17.30 -5.52
CA ARG A 175 -0.97 -18.46 -6.33
C ARG A 175 -2.47 -18.48 -6.62
N LEU A 176 -3.28 -18.14 -5.62
CA LEU A 176 -4.74 -18.02 -5.77
C LEU A 176 -5.10 -16.95 -6.82
N LEU A 177 -4.28 -15.89 -6.92
CA LEU A 177 -4.37 -14.85 -7.92
C LEU A 177 -3.77 -15.22 -9.30
N GLY A 178 -3.26 -16.44 -9.47
CA GLY A 178 -2.64 -16.90 -10.71
C GLY A 178 -1.17 -16.50 -10.88
N GLY A 179 -0.53 -15.94 -9.84
CA GLY A 179 0.87 -15.55 -9.86
C GLY A 179 1.82 -16.73 -9.92
N THR A 180 2.93 -16.57 -10.64
CA THR A 180 3.96 -17.62 -10.83
C THR A 180 5.34 -17.22 -10.33
N ARG A 181 5.55 -15.94 -10.02
CA ARG A 181 6.83 -15.41 -9.57
C ARG A 181 7.16 -15.95 -8.17
N GLN A 182 8.29 -16.61 -8.04
CA GLN A 182 8.73 -17.22 -6.78
C GLN A 182 9.67 -16.32 -5.98
N SER A 183 10.22 -15.29 -6.60
CA SER A 183 11.00 -14.25 -5.94
C SER A 183 10.83 -12.91 -6.61
N LEU A 184 11.01 -11.83 -5.85
CA LEU A 184 10.81 -10.46 -6.26
C LEU A 184 12.11 -9.67 -6.11
N SER A 185 12.41 -8.79 -7.05
CA SER A 185 13.47 -7.80 -6.88
C SER A 185 13.06 -6.81 -5.79
N VAL A 186 14.04 -6.36 -4.99
CA VAL A 186 13.80 -5.48 -3.84
C VAL A 186 14.63 -4.21 -3.99
N TYR A 187 14.05 -3.08 -3.62
CA TYR A 187 14.83 -1.92 -3.24
C TYR A 187 14.74 -1.67 -1.73
N LEU A 188 15.83 -1.18 -1.14
CA LEU A 188 15.84 -0.83 0.26
C LEU A 188 15.38 0.62 0.47
N SER A 189 14.54 0.85 1.48
CA SER A 189 14.18 2.18 1.95
C SER A 189 14.97 2.51 3.21
N LEU A 190 15.73 3.61 3.18
CA LEU A 190 16.81 3.91 4.11
C LEU A 190 16.79 5.37 4.52
N THR A 191 17.27 5.61 5.73
CA THR A 191 17.41 6.93 6.32
C THR A 191 18.88 7.36 6.37
N PRO A 192 19.28 8.56 5.88
CA PRO A 192 20.64 9.02 5.97
C PRO A 192 21.03 9.33 7.40
N SER A 193 22.31 9.18 7.71
CA SER A 193 22.96 9.73 8.90
C SER A 193 23.18 11.24 8.73
N ALA A 194 23.38 11.95 9.83
CA ALA A 194 23.89 13.33 9.80
C ALA A 194 25.31 13.39 9.18
N ASP A 195 26.09 12.31 9.34
CA ASP A 195 27.37 12.14 8.66
C ASP A 195 27.16 11.48 7.29
N LEU A 196 27.44 12.24 6.22
CA LEU A 196 27.32 11.77 4.85
C LEU A 196 28.31 10.66 4.50
N LYS A 197 29.49 10.61 5.14
CA LYS A 197 30.46 9.52 4.96
C LYS A 197 29.90 8.20 5.51
N GLU A 198 29.26 8.26 6.66
CA GLU A 198 28.56 7.09 7.23
C GLU A 198 27.40 6.65 6.36
N THR A 199 26.65 7.60 5.80
CA THR A 199 25.57 7.32 4.83
C THR A 199 26.12 6.57 3.62
N ALA A 200 27.18 7.06 3.00
CA ALA A 200 27.83 6.45 1.84
C ALA A 200 28.38 5.05 2.17
N ARG A 201 29.07 4.89 3.30
CA ARG A 201 29.60 3.59 3.77
C ARG A 201 28.49 2.54 3.95
N ARG A 202 27.36 2.93 4.56
CA ARG A 202 26.20 2.04 4.72
C ARG A 202 25.59 1.68 3.37
N ALA A 203 25.46 2.64 2.49
CA ALA A 203 24.95 2.42 1.14
C ALA A 203 25.82 1.42 0.36
N ARG A 204 27.16 1.56 0.44
CA ARG A 204 28.12 0.62 -0.16
C ARG A 204 27.95 -0.78 0.42
N SER A 205 27.86 -0.91 1.73
CA SER A 205 27.67 -2.19 2.41
C SER A 205 26.42 -2.93 1.92
N TYR A 206 25.29 -2.23 1.71
CA TYR A 206 24.10 -2.84 1.13
C TYR A 206 24.27 -3.16 -0.36
N PHE A 207 24.92 -2.28 -1.10
CA PHE A 207 25.19 -2.50 -2.52
C PHE A 207 26.01 -3.77 -2.77
N ASP A 208 27.05 -3.98 -1.97
CA ASP A 208 27.93 -5.16 -2.04
C ASP A 208 27.21 -6.45 -1.61
N GLN A 209 26.13 -6.34 -0.82
CA GLN A 209 25.21 -7.43 -0.51
C GLN A 209 24.16 -7.69 -1.63
N GLY A 210 24.25 -6.99 -2.76
CA GLY A 210 23.35 -7.16 -3.91
C GLY A 210 22.13 -6.23 -3.94
N PHE A 211 21.99 -5.31 -2.97
CA PHE A 211 20.91 -4.31 -2.97
C PHE A 211 21.30 -3.09 -3.82
N THR A 212 21.24 -3.27 -5.13
CA THR A 212 21.65 -2.24 -6.11
C THR A 212 20.64 -1.13 -6.31
N ALA A 213 19.43 -1.28 -5.80
CA ALA A 213 18.38 -0.28 -5.79
C ALA A 213 18.13 0.19 -4.35
N GLN A 214 18.23 1.48 -4.10
CA GLN A 214 18.14 2.06 -2.77
C GLN A 214 17.38 3.39 -2.81
N LYS A 215 16.38 3.55 -1.93
CA LYS A 215 15.63 4.79 -1.68
C LYS A 215 16.14 5.43 -0.39
N TRP A 216 16.39 6.73 -0.43
CA TRP A 216 16.91 7.50 0.69
C TRP A 216 16.05 8.73 0.95
N PHE A 217 15.76 8.99 2.22
CA PHE A 217 14.96 10.15 2.61
C PHE A 217 15.75 11.45 2.53
N LEU A 218 15.17 12.50 1.94
CA LEU A 218 15.64 13.88 2.03
C LEU A 218 14.82 14.60 3.11
N ARG A 219 15.49 14.96 4.22
CA ARG A 219 14.80 15.31 5.47
C ARG A 219 14.57 16.79 5.69
N HIS A 220 15.24 17.64 4.91
CA HIS A 220 15.21 19.08 5.10
C HIS A 220 14.31 19.75 4.07
N GLY A 221 13.55 20.75 4.52
CA GLY A 221 12.67 21.57 3.70
C GLY A 221 13.07 23.05 3.75
N PRO A 222 12.20 23.95 3.27
CA PRO A 222 12.44 25.39 3.31
C PRO A 222 12.80 25.97 4.69
N PRO A 223 12.23 25.47 5.81
CA PRO A 223 12.58 25.99 7.13
C PRO A 223 14.05 25.82 7.55
N GLU A 224 14.73 24.79 7.04
CA GLU A 224 16.14 24.53 7.34
C GLU A 224 17.10 25.34 6.45
N GLY A 225 16.57 26.16 5.54
CA GLY A 225 17.30 27.12 4.73
C GLY A 225 18.42 26.50 3.88
N GLU A 226 19.50 27.24 3.71
CA GLU A 226 20.61 26.85 2.83
C GLU A 226 21.40 25.63 3.34
N GLU A 227 21.51 25.45 4.65
CA GLU A 227 22.19 24.29 5.23
C GLU A 227 21.41 23.02 4.97
N GLY A 228 20.08 23.02 5.16
CA GLY A 228 19.24 21.89 4.86
C GLY A 228 19.24 21.53 3.37
N PHE A 229 19.23 22.55 2.49
CA PHE A 229 19.36 22.34 1.05
C PHE A 229 20.70 21.66 0.70
N LYS A 230 21.82 22.19 1.20
CA LYS A 230 23.13 21.61 0.96
C LYS A 230 23.25 20.17 1.50
N PHE A 231 22.64 19.90 2.64
CA PHE A 231 22.61 18.54 3.20
C PHE A 231 21.85 17.58 2.25
N ASN A 232 20.65 17.95 1.79
CA ASN A 232 19.87 17.10 0.87
C ASN A 232 20.63 16.81 -0.43
N VAL A 233 21.23 17.83 -1.05
CA VAL A 233 22.05 17.67 -2.25
C VAL A 233 23.27 16.79 -1.96
N GLY A 234 23.94 17.02 -0.82
CA GLY A 234 25.11 16.25 -0.38
C GLY A 234 24.79 14.76 -0.15
N VAL A 235 23.59 14.42 0.32
CA VAL A 235 23.14 13.01 0.40
C VAL A 235 23.16 12.38 -1.01
N VAL A 236 22.57 13.04 -1.98
CA VAL A 236 22.49 12.51 -3.37
C VAL A 236 23.86 12.36 -3.99
N GLU A 237 24.68 13.41 -3.88
CA GLU A 237 26.06 13.44 -4.40
C GLU A 237 26.94 12.35 -3.78
N SER A 238 26.93 12.23 -2.45
CA SER A 238 27.74 11.25 -1.73
C SER A 238 27.35 9.81 -2.12
N LEU A 239 26.06 9.52 -2.24
CA LEU A 239 25.57 8.21 -2.65
C LEU A 239 25.93 7.89 -4.09
N ARG A 240 25.78 8.83 -5.02
CA ARG A 240 26.14 8.61 -6.43
C ARG A 240 27.64 8.44 -6.60
N THR A 241 28.42 9.25 -5.92
CA THR A 241 29.91 9.13 -5.94
C THR A 241 30.36 7.78 -5.42
N GLU A 242 29.81 7.33 -4.29
CA GLU A 242 30.17 6.06 -3.68
C GLU A 242 29.74 4.84 -4.50
N LEU A 243 28.48 4.83 -4.98
CA LEU A 243 27.90 3.64 -5.61
C LEU A 243 28.08 3.58 -7.11
N GLY A 244 28.42 4.71 -7.75
CA GLY A 244 28.61 4.81 -9.18
C GLY A 244 27.29 4.73 -9.98
N PRO A 245 27.38 4.73 -11.32
CA PRO A 245 26.19 4.87 -12.20
C PRO A 245 25.30 3.63 -12.25
N LYS A 246 25.76 2.46 -11.81
CA LYS A 246 24.98 1.21 -11.82
C LYS A 246 23.94 1.16 -10.69
N ALA A 247 24.09 1.97 -9.64
CA ALA A 247 23.11 2.03 -8.56
C ALA A 247 21.84 2.75 -9.00
N ARG A 248 20.70 2.13 -8.74
CA ARG A 248 19.38 2.74 -8.87
C ARG A 248 19.08 3.52 -7.59
N LEU A 249 19.26 4.84 -7.62
CA LEU A 249 19.05 5.71 -6.47
C LEU A 249 17.72 6.44 -6.59
N MET A 250 16.90 6.32 -5.58
CA MET A 250 15.62 6.97 -5.44
C MET A 250 15.64 7.88 -4.21
N PHE A 251 14.88 8.97 -4.27
CA PHE A 251 14.85 9.93 -3.17
C PHE A 251 13.42 10.27 -2.79
N ASP A 252 13.17 10.22 -1.49
CA ASP A 252 11.87 10.40 -0.87
C ASP A 252 11.90 11.67 -0.01
N PHE A 253 10.98 12.56 -0.23
CA PHE A 253 10.93 13.82 0.49
C PHE A 253 10.24 13.70 1.86
N ALA A 254 9.74 12.52 2.21
CA ALA A 254 9.13 12.21 3.50
C ALA A 254 8.04 13.22 3.92
N VAL A 255 7.25 13.68 2.94
CA VAL A 255 6.13 14.56 3.19
C VAL A 255 5.17 13.91 4.17
N GLY A 256 4.96 14.55 5.30
CA GLY A 256 4.03 14.08 6.34
C GLY A 256 4.63 13.34 7.51
N GLN A 257 5.87 12.85 7.47
CA GLN A 257 6.43 12.10 8.61
C GLN A 257 6.70 12.96 9.86
N ARG A 258 6.78 14.31 9.75
CA ARG A 258 7.05 15.19 10.90
C ARG A 258 6.29 16.51 10.93
N GLY A 259 5.36 16.77 9.99
CA GLY A 259 4.66 18.06 9.91
C GLY A 259 5.56 19.26 9.65
N ARG A 260 6.78 19.06 9.15
CA ARG A 260 7.80 20.08 8.96
C ARG A 260 8.36 20.19 7.55
N CYS A 261 8.03 19.27 6.66
CA CYS A 261 8.57 19.25 5.31
C CYS A 261 7.48 19.59 4.30
N ASP A 262 6.82 20.73 4.49
CA ASP A 262 5.99 21.30 3.44
C ASP A 262 6.94 21.92 2.40
N TRP A 263 7.37 21.08 1.45
CA TRP A 263 8.13 21.58 0.33
C TRP A 263 7.21 22.43 -0.55
N ASP A 264 7.60 23.68 -0.76
CA ASP A 264 6.95 24.48 -1.79
C ASP A 264 7.56 24.17 -3.17
N VAL A 265 6.85 24.59 -4.22
CA VAL A 265 7.30 24.35 -5.61
C VAL A 265 8.67 24.97 -5.89
N PRO A 266 9.00 26.21 -5.49
CA PRO A 266 10.31 26.79 -5.67
C PRO A 266 11.44 25.95 -5.06
N TYR A 267 11.26 25.47 -3.85
CA TYR A 267 12.25 24.65 -3.16
C TYR A 267 12.40 23.28 -3.83
N ALA A 268 11.30 22.62 -4.17
CA ALA A 268 11.30 21.32 -4.87
C ALA A 268 12.01 21.42 -6.22
N VAL A 269 11.72 22.45 -7.01
CA VAL A 269 12.40 22.69 -8.30
C VAL A 269 13.89 22.96 -8.10
N ARG A 270 14.25 23.74 -7.10
CA ARG A 270 15.66 24.02 -6.77
C ARG A 270 16.42 22.75 -6.43
N VAL A 271 15.85 21.89 -5.58
CA VAL A 271 16.46 20.60 -5.23
C VAL A 271 16.53 19.69 -6.43
N ALA A 272 15.43 19.53 -7.18
CA ALA A 272 15.39 18.68 -8.38
C ALA A 272 16.49 19.07 -9.38
N LYS A 273 16.63 20.35 -9.72
CA LYS A 273 17.70 20.85 -10.62
C LYS A 273 19.10 20.59 -10.07
N ALA A 274 19.30 20.71 -8.76
CA ALA A 274 20.61 20.47 -8.15
C ALA A 274 21.00 18.98 -8.17
N ILE A 275 20.04 18.07 -8.07
CA ILE A 275 20.31 16.63 -8.02
C ILE A 275 20.15 15.92 -9.37
N GLU A 276 19.55 16.54 -10.38
CA GLU A 276 19.36 15.97 -11.71
C GLU A 276 20.66 15.46 -12.38
N PRO A 277 21.83 16.14 -12.25
CA PRO A 277 23.11 15.64 -12.78
C PRO A 277 23.56 14.29 -12.19
N PHE A 278 23.03 13.93 -11.02
CA PHE A 278 23.31 12.64 -10.37
C PHE A 278 22.36 11.52 -10.83
N ALA A 279 21.48 11.77 -11.79
CA ALA A 279 20.57 10.83 -12.41
C ALA A 279 19.75 10.00 -11.38
N PRO A 280 18.95 10.61 -10.52
CA PRO A 280 18.04 9.89 -9.63
C PRO A 280 17.00 9.12 -10.45
N HIS A 281 16.63 7.92 -9.99
CA HIS A 281 15.66 7.08 -10.66
C HIS A 281 14.25 7.63 -10.54
N TRP A 282 13.89 8.16 -9.35
CA TRP A 282 12.69 8.97 -9.11
C TRP A 282 12.84 9.90 -7.90
N LEU A 283 11.94 10.87 -7.85
CA LEU A 283 11.62 11.67 -6.69
C LEU A 283 10.22 11.28 -6.20
N GLU A 284 10.11 10.95 -4.92
CA GLU A 284 8.91 10.45 -4.29
C GLU A 284 8.27 11.51 -3.41
N GLU A 285 6.97 11.71 -3.59
CA GLU A 285 6.09 12.58 -2.80
C GLU A 285 6.69 13.93 -2.38
N PRO A 286 7.11 14.77 -3.34
CA PRO A 286 7.60 16.12 -3.04
C PRO A 286 6.52 17.04 -2.48
N PHE A 287 5.25 16.68 -2.65
CA PHE A 287 4.08 17.41 -2.18
C PHE A 287 3.00 16.45 -1.70
N SER A 288 2.02 16.96 -0.93
CA SER A 288 0.80 16.21 -0.65
C SER A 288 0.11 15.78 -1.96
N PRO A 289 -0.47 14.56 -2.04
CA PRO A 289 -1.17 14.10 -3.25
C PRO A 289 -2.32 15.01 -3.69
N GLU A 290 -2.89 15.79 -2.77
CA GLU A 290 -3.94 16.77 -3.10
C GLU A 290 -3.41 17.94 -3.92
N GLU A 291 -2.09 18.17 -3.93
CA GLU A 291 -1.44 19.29 -4.62
C GLU A 291 -1.02 18.94 -6.05
N ILE A 292 -1.93 18.34 -6.82
CA ILE A 292 -1.63 17.88 -8.19
C ILE A 292 -1.04 18.97 -9.11
N GLU A 293 -1.40 20.24 -8.88
CA GLU A 293 -0.84 21.36 -9.64
C GLU A 293 0.62 21.63 -9.29
N SER A 294 1.03 21.37 -8.04
CA SER A 294 2.43 21.44 -7.63
C SER A 294 3.26 20.34 -8.29
N TYR A 295 2.72 19.13 -8.40
CA TYR A 295 3.32 18.05 -9.18
C TYR A 295 3.47 18.42 -10.66
N ALA A 296 2.45 19.02 -11.26
CA ALA A 296 2.49 19.43 -12.66
C ALA A 296 3.57 20.49 -12.93
N LYS A 297 3.71 21.46 -12.02
CA LYS A 297 4.77 22.49 -12.12
C LYS A 297 6.15 21.86 -12.00
N LEU A 298 6.39 21.01 -10.99
CA LEU A 298 7.67 20.34 -10.83
C LEU A 298 8.00 19.44 -12.02
N HIS A 299 7.02 18.67 -12.52
CA HIS A 299 7.18 17.82 -13.70
C HIS A 299 7.62 18.60 -14.94
N GLY A 300 7.12 19.84 -15.11
CA GLY A 300 7.54 20.71 -16.21
C GLY A 300 8.94 21.32 -16.07
N GLU A 301 9.55 21.26 -14.89
CA GLU A 301 10.82 21.90 -14.55
C GLU A 301 12.00 20.92 -14.42
N THR A 302 11.76 19.61 -14.41
CA THR A 302 12.80 18.59 -14.28
C THR A 302 12.55 17.39 -15.20
N GLY A 303 13.63 16.75 -15.65
CA GLY A 303 13.58 15.48 -16.37
C GLY A 303 13.50 14.25 -15.46
N ILE A 304 13.56 14.45 -14.14
CA ILE A 304 13.52 13.35 -13.18
C ILE A 304 12.08 12.80 -13.10
N SER A 305 11.92 11.49 -13.16
CA SER A 305 10.61 10.84 -12.99
C SER A 305 10.07 11.08 -11.58
N LEU A 306 8.79 11.39 -11.46
CA LEU A 306 8.11 11.52 -10.17
C LEU A 306 7.41 10.22 -9.78
N ALA A 307 7.30 9.99 -8.47
CA ALA A 307 6.59 8.89 -7.85
C ALA A 307 5.65 9.42 -6.77
N THR A 308 4.49 8.80 -6.64
CA THR A 308 3.55 8.98 -5.53
C THR A 308 2.59 7.81 -5.47
N GLY A 309 1.88 7.66 -4.39
CA GLY A 309 0.85 6.61 -4.33
C GLY A 309 0.58 6.08 -2.94
N GLU A 310 1.49 6.18 -2.00
CA GLU A 310 1.24 5.68 -0.65
C GLU A 310 0.09 6.44 0.02
N HIS A 311 -0.03 7.74 -0.22
CA HIS A 311 -1.11 8.58 0.28
C HIS A 311 -2.24 8.81 -0.75
N THR A 312 -2.22 8.15 -1.91
CA THR A 312 -3.34 8.13 -2.86
C THR A 312 -4.19 6.88 -2.65
N TYR A 313 -5.14 6.96 -1.77
CA TYR A 313 -5.81 5.82 -1.14
C TYR A 313 -6.76 4.99 -2.03
N SER A 314 -6.84 5.23 -3.32
CA SER A 314 -7.64 4.41 -4.25
C SER A 314 -7.25 4.67 -5.70
N ARG A 315 -7.72 3.81 -6.63
CA ARG A 315 -7.58 4.03 -8.07
C ARG A 315 -8.10 5.41 -8.53
N TRP A 316 -9.10 5.94 -7.87
CA TRP A 316 -9.69 7.24 -8.21
C TRP A 316 -8.75 8.41 -7.91
N ASN A 317 -7.98 8.29 -6.84
CA ASN A 317 -7.00 9.31 -6.45
C ASN A 317 -5.70 9.21 -7.28
N VAL A 318 -5.35 8.02 -7.75
CA VAL A 318 -4.20 7.79 -8.65
C VAL A 318 -4.49 8.28 -10.07
N LYS A 319 -5.72 8.05 -10.55
CA LYS A 319 -6.12 8.30 -11.95
C LYS A 319 -5.77 9.71 -12.47
N PRO A 320 -6.01 10.81 -11.74
CA PRO A 320 -5.68 12.17 -12.23
C PRO A 320 -4.18 12.37 -12.51
N PHE A 321 -3.28 11.74 -11.75
CA PHE A 321 -1.84 11.78 -12.03
C PHE A 321 -1.48 11.05 -13.32
N LEU A 322 -2.13 9.91 -13.56
CA LEU A 322 -1.92 9.10 -14.77
C LEU A 322 -2.46 9.80 -16.01
N ASP A 323 -3.69 10.33 -15.96
CA ASP A 323 -4.33 11.04 -17.07
C ASP A 323 -3.49 12.24 -17.54
N ARG A 324 -2.83 12.92 -16.59
CA ARG A 324 -1.96 14.06 -16.85
C ARG A 324 -0.49 13.69 -17.08
N LYS A 325 -0.15 12.39 -17.02
CA LYS A 325 1.22 11.85 -17.20
C LYS A 325 2.25 12.48 -16.26
N LEU A 326 1.86 12.80 -15.03
CA LEU A 326 2.70 13.50 -14.06
C LEU A 326 3.67 12.58 -13.32
N ILE A 327 3.37 11.29 -13.28
CA ILE A 327 4.17 10.30 -12.55
C ILE A 327 4.48 9.10 -13.44
N ARG A 328 5.62 8.48 -13.19
CA ARG A 328 6.03 7.23 -13.83
C ARG A 328 5.95 6.03 -12.89
N PHE A 329 5.92 6.27 -11.59
CA PHE A 329 5.85 5.22 -10.58
C PHE A 329 4.68 5.48 -9.64
N VAL A 330 3.78 4.50 -9.57
CA VAL A 330 2.64 4.47 -8.64
C VAL A 330 3.04 3.62 -7.44
N GLN A 331 2.84 4.14 -6.23
CA GLN A 331 3.29 3.47 -5.00
C GLN A 331 2.14 3.11 -4.05
N SER A 332 0.94 2.88 -4.62
CA SER A 332 -0.22 2.46 -3.82
C SER A 332 0.09 1.24 -2.96
N ASP A 333 -0.21 1.34 -1.66
CA ASP A 333 0.05 0.30 -0.67
C ASP A 333 -1.24 -0.48 -0.38
N PRO A 334 -1.27 -1.82 -0.51
CA PRO A 334 -2.46 -2.61 -0.20
C PRO A 334 -2.87 -2.56 1.28
N GLU A 335 -2.02 -2.11 2.19
CA GLU A 335 -2.41 -1.86 3.58
C GLU A 335 -3.17 -0.53 3.75
N TRP A 336 -3.09 0.38 2.76
CA TRP A 336 -3.64 1.73 2.87
C TRP A 336 -4.69 2.06 1.82
N CYS A 337 -4.58 1.53 0.61
CA CYS A 337 -5.39 1.95 -0.53
C CYS A 337 -6.79 1.32 -0.63
N GLY A 338 -7.20 0.49 0.32
CA GLY A 338 -8.47 -0.25 0.29
C GLY A 338 -8.28 -1.76 0.17
N GLY A 339 -7.10 -2.27 0.51
CA GLY A 339 -6.76 -3.68 0.51
C GLY A 339 -6.18 -4.18 -0.81
N LEU A 340 -5.86 -5.46 -0.82
CA LEU A 340 -5.32 -6.14 -2.00
C LEU A 340 -6.30 -6.11 -3.18
N SER A 341 -7.62 -6.18 -2.92
CA SER A 341 -8.64 -6.08 -3.96
C SER A 341 -8.59 -4.74 -4.69
N GLU A 342 -8.50 -3.61 -3.98
CA GLU A 342 -8.38 -2.28 -4.60
C GLU A 342 -7.01 -2.11 -5.25
N TRP A 343 -5.95 -2.63 -4.64
CA TRP A 343 -4.61 -2.61 -5.24
C TRP A 343 -4.58 -3.31 -6.61
N LEU A 344 -5.28 -4.44 -6.76
CA LEU A 344 -5.42 -5.13 -8.05
C LEU A 344 -6.18 -4.28 -9.08
N GLN A 345 -7.14 -3.47 -8.64
CA GLN A 345 -7.83 -2.51 -9.53
C GLN A 345 -6.89 -1.35 -9.92
N VAL A 346 -6.03 -0.88 -9.00
CA VAL A 346 -4.95 0.08 -9.33
C VAL A 346 -4.01 -0.54 -10.36
N ALA A 347 -3.62 -1.81 -10.20
CA ALA A 347 -2.78 -2.52 -11.16
C ALA A 347 -3.44 -2.60 -12.55
N ALA A 348 -4.74 -2.90 -12.61
CA ALA A 348 -5.51 -2.91 -13.85
C ALA A 348 -5.60 -1.53 -14.50
N LEU A 349 -5.72 -0.46 -13.70
CA LEU A 349 -5.70 0.91 -14.17
C LEU A 349 -4.31 1.28 -14.75
N VAL A 350 -3.23 1.04 -13.99
CA VAL A 350 -1.86 1.40 -14.39
C VAL A 350 -1.44 0.72 -15.69
N ARG A 351 -1.89 -0.50 -15.95
CA ARG A 351 -1.64 -1.21 -17.23
C ARG A 351 -2.11 -0.47 -18.47
N GLN A 352 -3.04 0.47 -18.33
CA GLN A 352 -3.56 1.25 -19.46
C GLN A 352 -2.65 2.43 -19.83
N TYR A 353 -1.59 2.69 -19.03
CA TYR A 353 -0.67 3.80 -19.23
C TYR A 353 0.73 3.29 -19.54
N GLU A 354 1.19 3.54 -20.76
CA GLU A 354 2.50 3.10 -21.23
C GLU A 354 3.64 3.74 -20.39
N GLY A 355 4.64 2.91 -20.05
CA GLY A 355 5.83 3.36 -19.33
C GLY A 355 5.64 3.64 -17.85
N VAL A 356 4.45 3.38 -17.29
CA VAL A 356 4.17 3.52 -15.85
C VAL A 356 4.30 2.17 -15.15
N CYS A 357 4.96 2.16 -13.99
CA CYS A 357 5.10 0.99 -13.13
C CYS A 357 4.31 1.17 -11.83
N LEU A 358 3.84 0.04 -11.27
CA LEU A 358 3.23 -0.03 -9.94
C LEU A 358 4.20 -0.73 -8.99
N ILE A 359 4.71 0.01 -8.01
CA ILE A 359 5.71 -0.44 -7.05
C ILE A 359 5.20 -0.07 -5.66
N PRO A 360 4.55 -0.99 -4.92
CA PRO A 360 3.88 -0.63 -3.68
C PRO A 360 4.86 -0.08 -2.63
N HIS A 361 4.40 0.91 -1.86
CA HIS A 361 5.04 1.35 -0.63
C HIS A 361 5.18 0.18 0.36
N GLY A 362 6.24 0.17 1.12
CA GLY A 362 6.68 -0.96 1.93
C GLY A 362 6.21 -0.95 3.38
N HIS A 363 4.98 -0.52 3.68
CA HIS A 363 4.48 -0.55 5.05
C HIS A 363 4.46 -1.98 5.62
N ASN A 364 3.87 -2.93 4.88
CA ASN A 364 3.88 -4.35 5.21
C ASN A 364 4.18 -5.17 3.94
N VAL A 365 5.18 -6.03 4.03
CA VAL A 365 5.64 -6.80 2.88
C VAL A 365 4.65 -7.88 2.43
N LEU A 366 3.76 -8.38 3.31
CA LEU A 366 2.96 -9.58 3.02
C LEU A 366 1.94 -9.36 1.90
N ALA A 367 0.99 -8.45 2.09
CA ALA A 367 -0.02 -8.17 1.07
C ALA A 367 0.63 -7.62 -0.22
N ALA A 368 1.60 -6.72 -0.09
CA ALA A 368 2.34 -6.13 -1.20
C ALA A 368 3.08 -7.20 -2.03
N ALA A 369 3.79 -8.14 -1.40
CA ALA A 369 4.49 -9.21 -2.11
C ALA A 369 3.53 -10.11 -2.88
N ASN A 370 2.39 -10.49 -2.28
CA ASN A 370 1.37 -11.31 -2.96
C ASN A 370 0.79 -10.56 -4.17
N GLY A 371 0.49 -9.27 -4.02
CA GLY A 371 0.04 -8.42 -5.12
C GLY A 371 1.06 -8.39 -6.26
N VAL A 372 2.30 -8.02 -5.97
CA VAL A 372 3.39 -7.91 -6.97
C VAL A 372 3.67 -9.25 -7.64
N ALA A 373 3.71 -10.37 -6.89
CA ALA A 373 3.97 -11.69 -7.44
C ALA A 373 2.86 -12.19 -8.40
N SER A 374 1.65 -11.64 -8.26
CA SER A 374 0.52 -11.92 -9.16
C SER A 374 0.55 -11.10 -10.47
N GLN A 375 1.47 -10.14 -10.60
CA GLN A 375 1.56 -9.26 -11.75
C GLN A 375 2.81 -9.54 -12.58
N PRO A 376 2.81 -9.18 -13.89
CA PRO A 376 4.01 -9.27 -14.72
C PRO A 376 5.09 -8.31 -14.21
N GLU A 377 6.36 -8.71 -14.37
CA GLU A 377 7.52 -7.92 -13.93
C GLU A 377 7.62 -6.55 -14.63
N SER A 378 7.14 -6.47 -15.87
CA SER A 378 7.07 -5.20 -16.62
C SER A 378 6.18 -4.16 -15.97
N LEU A 379 5.11 -4.58 -15.25
CA LEU A 379 4.24 -3.69 -14.49
C LEU A 379 4.77 -3.47 -13.07
N CYS A 380 5.18 -4.53 -12.40
CA CYS A 380 5.64 -4.51 -11.01
C CYS A 380 7.08 -5.03 -10.93
N PRO A 381 8.10 -4.18 -11.27
CA PRO A 381 9.48 -4.63 -11.39
C PRO A 381 10.15 -4.96 -10.06
N MET A 382 9.71 -4.34 -8.96
CA MET A 382 10.31 -4.50 -7.65
C MET A 382 9.31 -4.23 -6.53
N ILE A 383 9.75 -4.51 -5.29
CA ILE A 383 9.01 -4.22 -4.06
C ILE A 383 9.88 -3.43 -3.10
N GLU A 384 9.29 -2.57 -2.29
CA GLU A 384 9.97 -1.85 -1.22
C GLU A 384 10.23 -2.74 0.00
N TYR A 385 11.40 -2.57 0.61
CA TYR A 385 11.71 -3.13 1.91
C TYR A 385 12.36 -2.07 2.81
N GLY A 386 11.59 -1.57 3.77
CA GLY A 386 12.05 -0.56 4.71
C GLY A 386 12.89 -1.15 5.84
N ILE A 387 14.16 -0.79 5.93
CA ILE A 387 15.02 -1.15 7.05
C ILE A 387 15.04 0.02 8.04
N PRO A 388 14.73 -0.19 9.34
CA PRO A 388 14.48 -1.44 10.06
C PRO A 388 13.00 -1.85 10.15
N PHE A 389 12.04 -1.03 9.69
CA PHE A 389 10.61 -1.17 10.04
C PHE A 389 10.01 -2.50 9.60
N THR A 390 10.27 -2.95 8.38
CA THR A 390 9.60 -4.15 7.82
C THR A 390 9.96 -5.41 8.56
N LYS A 391 11.21 -5.53 9.03
CA LYS A 391 11.64 -6.64 9.88
C LYS A 391 10.91 -6.62 11.22
N ASP A 392 10.82 -5.45 11.83
CA ASP A 392 10.21 -5.28 13.14
C ASP A 392 8.71 -5.60 13.09
N ARG A 393 7.99 -5.15 12.05
CA ARG A 393 6.57 -5.47 11.82
C ARG A 393 6.27 -6.96 11.65
N GLN A 394 7.26 -7.75 11.30
CA GLN A 394 7.15 -9.20 11.17
C GLN A 394 7.61 -9.96 12.43
N ALA A 395 7.97 -9.26 13.51
CA ALA A 395 8.56 -9.88 14.71
C ALA A 395 7.68 -10.95 15.35
N GLN A 396 6.36 -10.88 15.21
CA GLN A 396 5.39 -11.83 15.78
C GLN A 396 5.09 -13.02 14.86
N GLN A 397 5.64 -13.04 13.66
CA GLN A 397 5.44 -14.14 12.71
C GLN A 397 6.36 -15.32 13.02
N THR A 398 6.00 -16.50 12.53
CA THR A 398 6.82 -17.73 12.65
C THR A 398 8.19 -17.58 12.02
N ARG A 399 8.30 -16.74 10.98
CA ARG A 399 9.57 -16.33 10.36
C ARG A 399 9.44 -14.95 9.72
N VAL A 400 10.54 -14.26 9.60
CA VAL A 400 10.63 -12.98 8.90
C VAL A 400 10.94 -13.23 7.42
N LEU A 401 10.16 -12.65 6.52
CA LEU A 401 10.53 -12.53 5.12
C LEU A 401 11.59 -11.44 4.99
N PHE A 402 12.84 -11.85 4.90
CA PHE A 402 13.97 -10.95 4.78
C PHE A 402 14.64 -11.13 3.41
N PRO A 403 14.84 -10.06 2.63
CA PRO A 403 15.47 -10.17 1.32
C PRO A 403 16.95 -10.51 1.43
N LYS A 404 17.45 -11.29 0.47
CA LYS A 404 18.85 -11.66 0.33
C LYS A 404 19.33 -11.36 -1.07
N ALA A 405 20.51 -10.80 -1.21
CA ALA A 405 21.11 -10.45 -2.50
C ALA A 405 20.15 -9.67 -3.43
N GLY A 406 19.42 -8.69 -2.88
CA GLY A 406 18.49 -7.86 -3.63
C GLY A 406 17.17 -8.55 -4.02
N ARG A 407 16.87 -9.75 -3.47
CA ARG A 407 15.68 -10.52 -3.79
C ARG A 407 14.94 -10.99 -2.54
N LEU A 408 13.61 -10.99 -2.62
CA LEU A 408 12.69 -11.53 -1.61
C LEU A 408 12.06 -12.81 -2.15
N GLU A 409 12.31 -13.93 -1.46
CA GLU A 409 11.64 -15.20 -1.77
C GLU A 409 10.18 -15.15 -1.30
N MET A 410 9.28 -15.61 -2.19
CA MET A 410 7.85 -15.63 -1.88
C MET A 410 7.52 -16.70 -0.83
N PRO A 411 6.59 -16.40 0.09
CA PRO A 411 6.13 -17.40 1.06
C PRO A 411 5.41 -18.55 0.36
N THR A 412 5.57 -19.73 0.91
CA THR A 412 4.89 -20.95 0.45
C THR A 412 3.70 -21.32 1.34
N GLU A 413 3.57 -20.69 2.48
CA GLU A 413 2.49 -20.88 3.44
C GLU A 413 1.16 -20.39 2.86
N PRO A 414 0.04 -21.10 3.16
CA PRO A 414 -1.30 -20.64 2.81
C PRO A 414 -1.64 -19.27 3.41
N GLY A 415 -2.40 -18.49 2.69
CA GLY A 415 -2.74 -17.11 3.10
C GLY A 415 -1.75 -16.10 2.54
N LEU A 416 -1.57 -14.99 3.26
CA LEU A 416 -0.67 -13.91 2.85
C LEU A 416 0.81 -14.19 3.12
N GLY A 417 1.13 -15.19 3.96
CA GLY A 417 2.52 -15.55 4.26
C GLY A 417 2.69 -16.22 5.62
N PRO A 418 3.87 -16.06 6.26
CA PRO A 418 4.14 -16.69 7.55
C PRO A 418 3.09 -16.31 8.60
N GLY A 419 2.52 -17.31 9.25
CA GLY A 419 1.53 -17.13 10.31
C GLY A 419 2.15 -16.56 11.59
N ILE A 420 1.29 -16.31 12.58
CA ILE A 420 1.72 -15.85 13.92
C ILE A 420 2.33 -17.01 14.70
N ALA A 421 3.38 -16.75 15.43
CA ALA A 421 4.07 -17.69 16.32
C ALA A 421 3.31 -17.82 17.66
N TRP A 422 2.15 -18.48 17.62
CA TRP A 422 1.21 -18.57 18.74
C TRP A 422 1.80 -19.17 20.02
N ASP A 423 2.86 -19.97 19.89
CA ASP A 423 3.60 -20.54 21.03
C ASP A 423 4.21 -19.47 21.94
N ARG A 424 4.59 -18.34 21.40
CA ARG A 424 5.23 -17.23 22.12
C ARG A 424 4.42 -15.93 22.18
N ILE A 425 3.22 -15.91 21.60
CA ILE A 425 2.38 -14.71 21.54
C ILE A 425 1.20 -14.81 22.52
N GLU A 426 0.92 -13.73 23.23
CA GLU A 426 -0.31 -13.47 23.95
C GLU A 426 -1.31 -12.81 23.01
N HIS A 427 -2.55 -13.28 23.04
CA HIS A 427 -3.66 -12.85 22.22
C HIS A 427 -4.74 -12.23 23.10
N GLU A 428 -5.02 -10.97 22.91
CA GLU A 428 -6.02 -10.21 23.67
C GLU A 428 -6.99 -9.50 22.71
N ILE A 429 -8.26 -9.40 23.06
CA ILE A 429 -9.20 -8.55 22.33
C ILE A 429 -8.81 -7.09 22.57
N TYR A 430 -8.68 -6.31 21.50
CA TYR A 430 -8.41 -4.89 21.61
C TYR A 430 -9.65 -4.17 22.17
N HIS A 431 -9.47 -3.51 23.28
CA HIS A 431 -10.45 -2.60 23.86
C HIS A 431 -10.04 -1.16 23.54
N ALA A 432 -10.91 -0.42 22.82
CA ALA A 432 -10.68 0.97 22.41
C ALA A 432 -10.79 1.94 23.59
#